data_2ee2cd177089aa0175f7f087737e8e19
#
_entry.id   2ee2cd177089aa0175f7f087737e8e19
#
_cell.length_a   1.000
_cell.length_b   1.000
_cell.length_c   1.000
_cell.angle_alpha   90.00
_cell.angle_beta   90.00
_cell.angle_gamma   90.00
#
_symmetry.space_group_name_H-M   'P 1'
#
loop_
_entity.id
_entity.type
_entity.pdbx_description
1 polymer ?
#
loop_
_entity_poly.entity_id
_entity_poly.type
_entity_poly.pdbx_seq_one_letter_code
_entity_poly.pdbx_strand_id
1 'polypeptide(L)'
;MNNRNSLTILFFLLLTSNSLFAETYAKLRAIDRTTGRTFILEAAINKQIVFSNLKITVKYCYKNPIDKKIENYAYLEVKDKVINEYLFEGWMFSSSPSLSSLEHPVNDIWLLNCKKAK
;
A
#
# COMPACT_ATOMS: atom_id res chain seq x y z
N MET A 1 11.08 -1.09 50.26
CA MET A 1 11.28 -2.32 49.47
C MET A 1 10.19 -2.55 48.45
N ASN A 2 8.97 -2.28 48.77
CA ASN A 2 7.86 -2.50 47.85
C ASN A 2 7.83 -1.52 46.67
N ASN A 3 8.52 -0.38 46.78
CA ASN A 3 8.57 0.61 45.74
C ASN A 3 9.30 0.16 44.48
N ARG A 4 10.29 -0.74 44.66
CA ARG A 4 11.04 -1.27 43.50
C ARG A 4 10.13 -2.09 42.56
N ASN A 5 9.31 -2.95 43.18
CA ASN A 5 8.41 -3.80 42.40
C ASN A 5 7.31 -2.99 41.70
N SER A 6 6.82 -1.93 42.36
CA SER A 6 5.81 -1.04 41.76
C SER A 6 6.35 -0.33 40.57
N LEU A 7 7.58 0.17 40.60
CA LEU A 7 8.21 0.87 39.49
C LEU A 7 8.46 -0.08 38.33
N THR A 8 8.87 -1.31 38.60
CA THR A 8 9.12 -2.31 37.56
C THR A 8 7.82 -2.67 36.85
N ILE A 9 6.76 -2.87 37.60
CA ILE A 9 5.44 -3.18 37.03
C ILE A 9 4.91 -2.01 36.17
N LEU A 10 5.06 -0.79 36.66
CA LEU A 10 4.65 0.39 35.94
C LEU A 10 5.41 0.54 34.63
N PHE A 11 6.71 0.31 34.62
CA PHE A 11 7.54 0.35 33.42
C PHE A 11 7.12 -0.70 32.41
N PHE A 12 6.81 -1.90 32.88
CA PHE A 12 6.35 -2.98 32.02
C PHE A 12 5.01 -2.64 31.36
N LEU A 13 4.09 -2.03 32.11
CA LEU A 13 2.80 -1.60 31.57
C LEU A 13 2.96 -0.53 30.48
N LEU A 14 3.92 0.36 30.64
CA LEU A 14 4.21 1.38 29.63
C LEU A 14 4.75 0.76 28.35
N LEU A 15 5.53 -0.32 28.45
CA LEU A 15 6.06 -1.02 27.29
C LEU A 15 4.98 -1.80 26.53
N THR A 16 3.90 -2.18 27.21
CA THR A 16 2.82 -2.92 26.57
C THR A 16 1.76 -2.01 25.94
N SER A 17 1.85 -0.71 26.13
CA SER A 17 0.95 0.24 25.46
C SER A 17 1.37 0.37 23.99
N ASN A 18 0.98 -0.60 23.19
CA ASN A 18 1.31 -0.63 21.80
C ASN A 18 0.56 0.45 21.02
N SER A 19 1.19 0.85 19.93
CA SER A 19 0.66 1.86 19.05
C SER A 19 -0.78 1.57 18.62
N LEU A 20 -1.64 2.53 18.84
CA LEU A 20 -3.01 2.52 18.34
C LEU A 20 -3.08 3.00 16.90
N PHE A 21 -1.92 3.13 16.22
CA PHE A 21 -1.88 3.60 14.84
C PHE A 21 -2.46 2.56 13.92
N ALA A 22 -3.51 2.93 13.22
CA ALA A 22 -4.07 2.11 12.17
C ALA A 22 -3.09 2.03 11.00
N GLU A 23 -2.86 0.82 10.50
CA GLU A 23 -2.01 0.62 9.35
C GLU A 23 -2.68 1.18 8.10
N THR A 24 -1.91 1.93 7.29
CA THR A 24 -2.40 2.44 6.03
C THR A 24 -2.20 1.39 4.95
N TYR A 25 -3.17 1.26 4.07
CA TYR A 25 -3.05 0.37 2.92
C TYR A 25 -3.61 1.03 1.67
N ALA A 26 -3.13 0.58 0.53
CA ALA A 26 -3.61 1.01 -0.77
C ALA A 26 -4.61 0.00 -1.31
N LYS A 27 -5.70 0.49 -1.88
CA LYS A 27 -6.65 -0.33 -2.60
C LYS A 27 -6.36 -0.18 -4.09
N LEU A 28 -6.05 -1.28 -4.75
CA LEU A 28 -5.63 -1.31 -6.14
C LEU A 28 -6.63 -2.12 -6.95
N ARG A 29 -6.82 -1.69 -8.21
CA ARG A 29 -7.51 -2.51 -9.19
C ARG A 29 -6.46 -3.17 -10.07
N ALA A 30 -6.55 -4.49 -10.19
CA ALA A 30 -5.68 -5.26 -11.06
C ALA A 30 -6.51 -5.87 -12.18
N ILE A 31 -5.99 -5.79 -13.40
CA ILE A 31 -6.69 -6.32 -14.56
C ILE A 31 -5.80 -7.33 -15.25
N ASP A 32 -6.37 -8.50 -15.52
CA ASP A 32 -5.76 -9.51 -16.39
C ASP A 32 -6.29 -9.26 -17.80
N ARG A 33 -5.42 -8.75 -18.67
CA ARG A 33 -5.82 -8.38 -20.04
C ARG A 33 -6.15 -9.58 -20.92
N THR A 34 -5.63 -10.76 -20.60
CA THR A 34 -5.91 -11.96 -21.38
C THR A 34 -7.32 -12.47 -21.18
N THR A 35 -7.85 -12.36 -19.95
CA THR A 35 -9.19 -12.83 -19.61
C THR A 35 -10.20 -11.71 -19.44
N GLY A 36 -9.72 -10.46 -19.29
CA GLY A 36 -10.55 -9.30 -18.97
C GLY A 36 -11.02 -9.26 -17.53
N ARG A 37 -10.52 -10.15 -16.66
CA ARG A 37 -10.92 -10.19 -15.26
C ARG A 37 -10.30 -9.06 -14.47
N THR A 38 -11.10 -8.51 -13.57
CA THR A 38 -10.71 -7.44 -12.68
C THR A 38 -10.68 -7.94 -11.24
N PHE A 39 -9.64 -7.57 -10.51
CA PHE A 39 -9.44 -7.95 -9.12
C PHE A 39 -9.21 -6.71 -8.27
N ILE A 40 -9.65 -6.76 -7.03
CA ILE A 40 -9.34 -5.72 -6.05
C ILE A 40 -8.29 -6.25 -5.11
N LEU A 41 -7.17 -5.54 -5.01
CA LEU A 41 -6.05 -5.90 -4.16
C LEU A 41 -5.93 -4.88 -3.04
N GLU A 42 -5.56 -5.36 -1.85
CA GLU A 42 -5.25 -4.49 -0.73
C GLU A 42 -3.79 -4.69 -0.36
N ALA A 43 -3.02 -3.61 -0.43
CA ALA A 43 -1.59 -3.64 -0.20
C ALA A 43 -1.26 -2.75 0.99
N ALA A 44 -0.82 -3.36 2.10
CA ALA A 44 -0.29 -2.61 3.23
C ALA A 44 1.02 -1.95 2.84
N ILE A 45 1.30 -0.78 3.41
CA ILE A 45 2.48 -0.01 3.08
C ILE A 45 3.75 -0.80 3.40
N ASN A 46 4.69 -0.83 2.45
CA ASN A 46 5.96 -1.53 2.55
C ASN A 46 5.88 -3.06 2.63
N LYS A 47 4.69 -3.62 2.36
CA LYS A 47 4.53 -5.07 2.29
C LYS A 47 4.30 -5.48 0.85
N GLN A 48 5.13 -6.38 0.36
CA GLN A 48 5.03 -6.89 -1.00
C GLN A 48 3.83 -7.81 -1.15
N ILE A 49 3.06 -7.59 -2.22
CA ILE A 49 2.01 -8.53 -2.63
C ILE A 49 2.33 -9.05 -4.02
N VAL A 50 1.75 -10.19 -4.35
CA VAL A 50 1.97 -10.82 -5.65
C VAL A 50 0.63 -10.93 -6.36
N PHE A 51 0.60 -10.47 -7.60
CA PHE A 51 -0.53 -10.63 -8.50
C PHE A 51 -0.01 -11.12 -9.83
N SER A 52 -0.42 -12.33 -10.24
CA SER A 52 0.06 -12.94 -11.49
C SER A 52 1.60 -12.99 -11.49
N ASN A 53 2.26 -12.37 -12.45
CA ASN A 53 3.71 -12.32 -12.54
C ASN A 53 4.29 -11.02 -11.97
N LEU A 54 3.51 -10.29 -11.19
CA LEU A 54 3.93 -9.01 -10.64
C LEU A 54 4.16 -9.10 -9.14
N LYS A 55 5.25 -8.48 -8.70
CA LYS A 55 5.50 -8.21 -7.28
C LYS A 55 5.28 -6.72 -7.07
N ILE A 56 4.31 -6.38 -6.23
CA ILE A 56 3.86 -5.01 -6.04
C ILE A 56 4.16 -4.58 -4.62
N THR A 57 4.84 -3.45 -4.46
CA THR A 57 5.09 -2.84 -3.16
C THR A 57 4.64 -1.39 -3.21
N VAL A 58 3.73 -1.02 -2.33
CA VAL A 58 3.31 0.36 -2.16
C VAL A 58 4.16 0.97 -1.06
N LYS A 59 4.99 1.96 -1.42
CA LYS A 59 5.88 2.63 -0.47
C LYS A 59 5.17 3.71 0.31
N TYR A 60 4.32 4.48 -0.37
CA TYR A 60 3.57 5.59 0.22
C TYR A 60 2.18 5.60 -0.36
N CYS A 61 1.21 5.98 0.45
CA CYS A 61 -0.17 6.14 0.00
C CYS A 61 -0.82 7.27 0.80
N TYR A 62 -1.27 8.29 0.10
CA TYR A 62 -1.83 9.49 0.71
C TYR A 62 -3.18 9.83 0.11
N LYS A 63 -4.04 10.36 0.94
CA LYS A 63 -5.34 10.86 0.56
C LYS A 63 -5.46 12.28 1.06
N ASN A 64 -5.25 13.23 0.18
CA ASN A 64 -5.25 14.65 0.51
C ASN A 64 -6.16 15.43 -0.40
N PRO A 65 -6.79 16.51 0.10
CA PRO A 65 -7.54 17.41 -0.78
C PRO A 65 -6.59 18.21 -1.65
N ILE A 66 -6.90 18.24 -2.95
CA ILE A 66 -6.21 19.08 -3.93
C ILE A 66 -7.30 19.89 -4.63
N ASP A 67 -7.21 21.21 -4.58
CA ASP A 67 -8.17 22.14 -5.20
C ASP A 67 -9.61 21.76 -4.92
N LYS A 68 -9.95 21.53 -3.65
CA LYS A 68 -11.27 21.16 -3.16
C LYS A 68 -11.72 19.75 -3.57
N LYS A 69 -10.88 19.00 -4.28
CA LYS A 69 -11.13 17.59 -4.62
C LYS A 69 -10.22 16.71 -3.76
N ILE A 70 -10.74 15.55 -3.40
CA ILE A 70 -9.92 14.56 -2.69
C ILE A 70 -9.16 13.74 -3.72
N GLU A 71 -7.84 13.75 -3.62
CA GLU A 71 -6.97 12.96 -4.49
C GLU A 71 -6.26 11.90 -3.68
N ASN A 72 -6.23 10.68 -4.21
CA ASN A 72 -5.42 9.60 -3.67
C ASN A 72 -4.19 9.46 -4.56
N TYR A 73 -3.02 9.35 -3.94
CA TYR A 73 -1.78 9.14 -4.68
C TYR A 73 -0.86 8.23 -3.91
N ALA A 74 -0.16 7.38 -4.65
CA ALA A 74 0.69 6.36 -4.06
C ALA A 74 1.97 6.19 -4.86
N TYR A 75 3.06 5.92 -4.17
CA TYR A 75 4.31 5.53 -4.80
C TYR A 75 4.41 4.03 -4.79
N LEU A 76 4.50 3.43 -5.98
CA LEU A 76 4.54 1.99 -6.16
C LEU A 76 5.82 1.54 -6.84
N GLU A 77 6.28 0.37 -6.44
CA GLU A 77 7.30 -0.37 -7.13
C GLU A 77 6.69 -1.68 -7.61
N VAL A 78 6.77 -1.93 -8.91
CA VAL A 78 6.27 -3.15 -9.51
C VAL A 78 7.41 -3.86 -10.21
N LYS A 79 7.64 -5.11 -9.84
CA LYS A 79 8.68 -5.93 -10.42
C LYS A 79 8.09 -7.14 -11.13
N ASP A 80 8.78 -7.63 -12.15
CA ASP A 80 8.47 -8.92 -12.73
C ASP A 80 8.90 -10.02 -11.75
N LYS A 81 8.00 -10.98 -11.52
CA LYS A 81 8.24 -12.05 -10.56
C LYS A 81 9.34 -13.02 -11.03
N VAL A 82 9.47 -13.21 -12.33
CA VAL A 82 10.40 -14.19 -12.90
C VAL A 82 11.80 -13.62 -13.03
N ILE A 83 11.93 -12.47 -13.72
CA ILE A 83 13.21 -11.85 -13.99
C ILE A 83 13.64 -10.84 -12.94
N ASN A 84 12.72 -10.47 -12.03
CA ASN A 84 12.97 -9.56 -10.91
C ASN A 84 13.42 -8.15 -11.35
N GLU A 85 13.02 -7.72 -12.53
CA GLU A 85 13.28 -6.39 -13.03
C GLU A 85 12.11 -5.46 -12.69
N TYR A 86 12.42 -4.18 -12.48
CA TYR A 86 11.39 -3.17 -12.26
C TYR A 86 10.63 -2.90 -13.56
N LEU A 87 9.33 -3.05 -13.50
CA LEU A 87 8.42 -2.70 -14.59
C LEU A 87 7.86 -1.30 -14.42
N PHE A 88 7.77 -0.85 -13.17
CA PHE A 88 7.25 0.47 -12.85
C PHE A 88 7.81 0.91 -11.49
N GLU A 89 8.23 2.15 -11.41
CA GLU A 89 8.56 2.84 -10.16
C GLU A 89 8.08 4.28 -10.29
N GLY A 90 7.14 4.66 -9.46
CA GLY A 90 6.65 6.04 -9.53
C GLY A 90 5.34 6.25 -8.83
N TRP A 91 4.81 7.44 -9.02
CA TRP A 91 3.55 7.86 -8.42
C TRP A 91 2.37 7.53 -9.33
N MET A 92 1.32 6.99 -8.73
CA MET A 92 0.02 6.81 -9.37
C MET A 92 -1.00 7.69 -8.68
N PHE A 93 -1.94 8.21 -9.49
CA PHE A 93 -3.03 9.07 -9.01
C PHE A 93 -4.35 8.39 -9.32
N SER A 94 -5.27 8.39 -8.36
CA SER A 94 -6.55 7.72 -8.55
C SER A 94 -7.43 8.38 -9.61
N SER A 95 -7.31 9.70 -9.75
CA SER A 95 -8.12 10.46 -10.71
C SER A 95 -7.55 10.49 -12.12
N SER A 96 -6.26 10.23 -12.27
CA SER A 96 -5.58 10.32 -13.57
C SER A 96 -4.56 9.20 -13.74
N PRO A 97 -5.02 7.96 -13.81
CA PRO A 97 -4.10 6.81 -13.91
C PRO A 97 -3.30 6.81 -15.21
N SER A 98 -3.78 7.48 -16.24
CA SER A 98 -3.07 7.56 -17.51
C SER A 98 -1.76 8.34 -17.46
N LEU A 99 -1.55 9.15 -16.41
CA LEU A 99 -0.30 9.89 -16.25
C LEU A 99 0.85 9.01 -15.77
N SER A 100 0.54 7.88 -15.13
CA SER A 100 1.54 6.98 -14.58
C SER A 100 1.04 5.55 -14.70
N SER A 101 0.75 5.11 -15.92
CA SER A 101 0.25 3.76 -16.13
C SER A 101 1.38 2.76 -16.24
N LEU A 102 1.14 1.59 -15.66
CA LEU A 102 2.01 0.44 -15.84
C LEU A 102 1.82 -0.10 -17.27
N GLU A 103 2.89 -0.11 -18.06
CA GLU A 103 2.86 -0.70 -19.39
C GLU A 103 3.31 -2.15 -19.31
N HIS A 104 2.35 -3.05 -19.18
CA HIS A 104 2.61 -4.48 -19.18
C HIS A 104 1.62 -5.16 -20.14
N PRO A 105 2.06 -6.10 -20.97
CA PRO A 105 1.19 -6.69 -22.01
C PRO A 105 0.03 -7.51 -21.45
N VAL A 106 0.18 -8.07 -20.26
CA VAL A 106 -0.81 -9.00 -19.67
C VAL A 106 -1.56 -8.39 -18.50
N ASN A 107 -0.90 -7.57 -17.70
CA ASN A 107 -1.47 -7.07 -16.45
C ASN A 107 -1.46 -5.55 -16.40
N ASP A 108 -2.46 -5.01 -15.71
CA ASP A 108 -2.58 -3.58 -15.47
C ASP A 108 -2.91 -3.34 -14.00
N ILE A 109 -2.30 -2.33 -13.41
CA ILE A 109 -2.49 -1.98 -12.00
C ILE A 109 -2.88 -0.50 -11.91
N TRP A 110 -3.86 -0.20 -11.07
CA TRP A 110 -4.45 1.10 -10.97
C TRP A 110 -4.78 1.41 -9.52
N LEU A 111 -4.34 2.56 -9.02
CA LEU A 111 -4.67 2.99 -7.67
C LEU A 111 -6.13 3.43 -7.60
N LEU A 112 -6.87 2.88 -6.65
CA LEU A 112 -8.24 3.31 -6.36
C LEU A 112 -8.28 4.32 -5.21
N ASN A 113 -7.75 3.94 -4.05
CA ASN A 113 -7.69 4.86 -2.93
C ASN A 113 -6.70 4.39 -1.87
N CYS A 114 -6.45 5.28 -0.91
CA CYS A 114 -5.67 4.99 0.28
C CYS A 114 -6.63 4.94 1.47
N LYS A 115 -6.52 3.90 2.28
CA LYS A 115 -7.38 3.69 3.43
C LYS A 115 -6.57 3.41 4.67
N LYS A 116 -7.14 3.73 5.82
CA LYS A 116 -6.61 3.31 7.10
C LYS A 116 -7.38 2.09 7.58
N ALA A 117 -6.66 1.09 8.07
CA ALA A 117 -7.29 -0.08 8.67
C ALA A 117 -8.02 0.35 9.94
N LYS A 118 -9.17 -0.27 10.17
CA LYS A 118 -9.94 0.00 11.39
C LYS A 118 -9.31 -0.66 12.61
#